data_b9ec52eb3d724e58d8ca1d6adf091f3a
#
_entry.id   b9ec52eb3d724e58d8ca1d6adf091f3a
#
_cell.length_a   1.000
_cell.length_b   1.000
_cell.length_c   1.000
_cell.angle_alpha   90.00
_cell.angle_beta   90.00
_cell.angle_gamma   90.00
#
_symmetry.space_group_name_H-M   'P 1'
#
loop_
_entity.id
_entity.type
_entity.pdbx_description
1 polymer ?
#
loop_
_entity_poly.entity_id
_entity_poly.type
_entity_poly.pdbx_seq_one_letter_code
_entity_poly.pdbx_strand_id
1 'polypeptide(L)'
;QIDSFEKLRFTEGMFRNLGFIRQHLDFRFVMVSNQDGLGTESFPEPTFWPVHNFILQALEDEGVTFDDIKIDRHFPEDNSPMRKPNTGMLTEYIDNPDYDIAGSYVIGDRETDAQLAENLGCKALILGRDSMTWDKIAEILFAGERKAEVRRTTHETDIDIRLNIDGSGNCDIKTGLGFFDHMLEQIGK
;
A
#
# COMPACT_ATOMS: atom_id res chain seq x y z
N GLN A 1 -2.94 -0.33 -23.00
CA GLN A 1 -2.41 -1.71 -23.01
C GLN A 1 -0.92 -1.67 -23.35
N ILE A 2 -0.13 -2.47 -22.62
CA ILE A 2 1.29 -2.68 -22.91
C ILE A 2 1.42 -4.05 -23.56
N ASP A 3 1.43 -4.07 -24.89
CA ASP A 3 1.43 -5.25 -25.73
C ASP A 3 2.76 -5.43 -26.50
N SER A 4 3.74 -4.54 -26.22
CA SER A 4 5.07 -4.61 -26.81
C SER A 4 6.11 -3.91 -25.93
N PHE A 5 7.37 -4.28 -26.08
CA PHE A 5 8.49 -3.67 -25.35
C PHE A 5 8.68 -2.19 -25.66
N GLU A 6 8.32 -1.74 -26.87
CA GLU A 6 8.42 -0.34 -27.27
C GLU A 6 7.48 0.57 -26.46
N LYS A 7 6.35 0.02 -25.97
CA LYS A 7 5.37 0.72 -25.15
C LYS A 7 5.73 0.69 -23.66
N LEU A 8 6.62 -0.21 -23.25
CA LEU A 8 6.99 -0.34 -21.85
C LEU A 8 7.77 0.88 -21.37
N ARG A 9 7.32 1.46 -20.26
CA ARG A 9 8.02 2.54 -19.57
C ARG A 9 7.92 2.28 -18.06
N PHE A 10 9.05 2.37 -17.39
CA PHE A 10 9.10 2.38 -15.94
C PHE A 10 9.08 3.81 -15.43
N THR A 11 8.34 4.06 -14.38
CA THR A 11 8.29 5.37 -13.74
C THR A 11 9.54 5.62 -12.92
N GLU A 12 9.97 6.88 -12.87
CA GLU A 12 11.15 7.28 -12.09
C GLU A 12 11.04 6.89 -10.62
N GLY A 13 12.10 6.33 -10.07
CA GLY A 13 12.18 5.92 -8.68
C GLY A 13 11.46 4.61 -8.34
N MET A 14 10.73 3.99 -9.27
CA MET A 14 9.92 2.79 -9.01
C MET A 14 10.75 1.65 -8.41
N PHE A 15 11.80 1.21 -9.08
CA PHE A 15 12.63 0.08 -8.63
C PHE A 15 13.25 0.33 -7.25
N ARG A 16 13.91 1.48 -7.10
CA ARG A 16 14.56 1.86 -5.84
C ARG A 16 13.57 1.85 -4.67
N ASN A 17 12.41 2.47 -4.85
CA ASN A 17 11.45 2.64 -3.76
C ASN A 17 10.66 1.36 -3.47
N LEU A 18 10.29 0.58 -4.48
CA LEU A 18 9.68 -0.74 -4.26
C LEU A 18 10.65 -1.69 -3.55
N GLY A 19 11.93 -1.72 -3.98
CA GLY A 19 12.98 -2.49 -3.30
C GLY A 19 13.16 -2.08 -1.85
N PHE A 20 13.19 -0.76 -1.58
CA PHE A 20 13.27 -0.22 -0.22
C PHE A 20 12.06 -0.63 0.63
N ILE A 21 10.84 -0.50 0.11
CA ILE A 21 9.60 -0.89 0.81
C ILE A 21 9.63 -2.39 1.10
N ARG A 22 9.97 -3.23 0.09
CA ARG A 22 10.01 -4.68 0.24
C ARG A 22 11.02 -5.14 1.29
N GLN A 23 12.16 -4.47 1.40
CA GLN A 23 13.24 -4.83 2.31
C GLN A 23 12.98 -4.40 3.77
N HIS A 24 12.27 -3.28 3.98
CA HIS A 24 12.21 -2.63 5.30
C HIS A 24 10.82 -2.63 5.93
N LEU A 25 9.78 -2.93 5.17
CA LEU A 25 8.41 -2.91 5.65
C LEU A 25 7.76 -4.28 5.46
N ASP A 26 6.97 -4.70 6.44
CA ASP A 26 6.27 -6.00 6.43
C ASP A 26 4.93 -5.89 5.70
N PHE A 27 5.00 -5.60 4.39
CA PHE A 27 3.82 -5.61 3.51
C PHE A 27 3.80 -6.84 2.62
N ARG A 28 2.61 -7.39 2.42
CA ARG A 28 2.35 -8.34 1.35
C ARG A 28 2.12 -7.58 0.04
N PHE A 29 2.86 -7.95 -1.00
CA PHE A 29 2.75 -7.31 -2.31
C PHE A 29 1.81 -8.11 -3.20
N VAL A 30 0.70 -7.49 -3.58
CA VAL A 30 -0.28 -8.08 -4.50
C VAL A 30 -0.40 -7.20 -5.74
N MET A 31 -0.08 -7.76 -6.91
CA MET A 31 -0.30 -7.06 -8.18
C MET A 31 -1.75 -7.29 -8.63
N VAL A 32 -2.48 -6.19 -8.88
CA VAL A 32 -3.87 -6.23 -9.35
C VAL A 32 -4.00 -5.48 -10.66
N SER A 33 -4.30 -6.17 -11.74
CA SER A 33 -4.26 -5.60 -13.09
C SER A 33 -5.52 -5.91 -13.89
N ASN A 34 -6.09 -4.87 -14.54
CA ASN A 34 -7.09 -5.06 -15.59
C ASN A 34 -6.38 -5.10 -16.94
N GLN A 35 -6.54 -6.21 -17.67
CA GLN A 35 -5.99 -6.43 -19.00
C GLN A 35 -7.12 -6.73 -19.97
N ASP A 36 -7.82 -5.67 -20.37
CA ASP A 36 -9.08 -5.73 -21.13
C ASP A 36 -8.91 -6.55 -22.41
N GLY A 37 -9.68 -7.64 -22.51
CA GLY A 37 -9.70 -8.52 -23.68
C GLY A 37 -8.47 -9.42 -23.82
N LEU A 38 -7.66 -9.60 -22.76
CA LEU A 38 -6.52 -10.53 -22.80
C LEU A 38 -6.96 -11.95 -23.15
N GLY A 39 -6.37 -12.52 -24.19
CA GLY A 39 -6.73 -13.81 -24.76
C GLY A 39 -7.68 -13.73 -25.95
N THR A 40 -8.17 -12.54 -26.32
CA THR A 40 -8.95 -12.30 -27.55
C THR A 40 -8.07 -11.90 -28.73
N GLU A 41 -8.67 -11.75 -29.91
CA GLU A 41 -7.97 -11.25 -31.10
C GLU A 41 -7.46 -9.81 -30.93
N SER A 42 -8.13 -8.99 -30.10
CA SER A 42 -7.74 -7.61 -29.83
C SER A 42 -6.55 -7.47 -28.89
N PHE A 43 -6.29 -8.51 -28.06
CA PHE A 43 -5.15 -8.55 -27.15
C PHE A 43 -4.67 -10.00 -26.97
N PRO A 44 -3.93 -10.55 -27.93
CA PRO A 44 -3.46 -11.95 -27.89
C PRO A 44 -2.46 -12.20 -26.75
N GLU A 45 -2.57 -13.31 -26.07
CA GLU A 45 -1.66 -13.71 -24.99
C GLU A 45 -0.16 -13.66 -25.38
N PRO A 46 0.25 -14.08 -26.60
CA PRO A 46 1.64 -13.99 -27.00
C PRO A 46 2.24 -12.58 -27.03
N THR A 47 1.42 -11.54 -27.07
CA THR A 47 1.89 -10.14 -26.99
C THR A 47 1.98 -9.62 -25.57
N PHE A 48 1.22 -10.19 -24.65
CA PHE A 48 1.19 -9.79 -23.24
C PHE A 48 2.28 -10.47 -22.40
N TRP A 49 2.33 -11.81 -22.41
CA TRP A 49 3.16 -12.56 -21.48
C TRP A 49 4.66 -12.27 -21.57
N PRO A 50 5.27 -12.07 -22.75
CA PRO A 50 6.69 -11.74 -22.81
C PRO A 50 7.03 -10.43 -22.10
N VAL A 51 6.17 -9.40 -22.26
CA VAL A 51 6.38 -8.09 -21.63
C VAL A 51 6.09 -8.17 -20.13
N HIS A 52 5.02 -8.84 -19.74
CA HIS A 52 4.65 -9.04 -18.34
C HIS A 52 5.74 -9.79 -17.56
N ASN A 53 6.23 -10.90 -18.11
CA ASN A 53 7.28 -11.70 -17.48
C ASN A 53 8.59 -10.91 -17.39
N PHE A 54 8.91 -10.10 -18.39
CA PHE A 54 10.08 -9.21 -18.34
C PHE A 54 9.96 -8.18 -17.21
N ILE A 55 8.77 -7.59 -17.01
CA ILE A 55 8.53 -6.66 -15.89
C ILE A 55 8.75 -7.37 -14.55
N LEU A 56 8.21 -8.57 -14.39
CA LEU A 56 8.37 -9.33 -13.15
C LEU A 56 9.85 -9.70 -12.92
N GLN A 57 10.56 -10.15 -13.96
CA GLN A 57 11.98 -10.48 -13.86
C GLN A 57 12.82 -9.25 -13.50
N ALA A 58 12.56 -8.09 -14.15
CA ALA A 58 13.26 -6.85 -13.84
C ALA A 58 13.03 -6.38 -12.40
N LEU A 59 11.84 -6.61 -11.86
CA LEU A 59 11.52 -6.32 -10.46
C LEU A 59 12.20 -7.30 -9.51
N GLU A 60 12.22 -8.59 -9.84
CA GLU A 60 12.87 -9.63 -9.05
C GLU A 60 14.39 -9.42 -8.98
N ASP A 61 15.03 -9.02 -10.09
CA ASP A 61 16.46 -8.67 -10.16
C ASP A 61 16.83 -7.51 -9.21
N GLU A 62 15.85 -6.62 -8.92
CA GLU A 62 15.96 -5.52 -7.96
C GLU A 62 15.42 -5.88 -6.55
N GLY A 63 15.19 -7.19 -6.29
CA GLY A 63 14.73 -7.70 -5.01
C GLY A 63 13.25 -7.48 -4.70
N VAL A 64 12.45 -7.16 -5.72
CA VAL A 64 11.00 -6.95 -5.58
C VAL A 64 10.23 -8.16 -6.12
N THR A 65 9.64 -8.93 -5.24
CA THR A 65 8.76 -10.06 -5.60
C THR A 65 7.34 -9.79 -5.16
N PHE A 66 6.38 -10.20 -5.97
CA PHE A 66 4.96 -10.17 -5.60
C PHE A 66 4.58 -11.50 -4.94
N ASP A 67 3.84 -11.41 -3.85
CA ASP A 67 3.30 -12.57 -3.15
C ASP A 67 2.10 -13.15 -3.91
N ASP A 68 1.42 -12.32 -4.71
CA ASP A 68 0.33 -12.74 -5.58
C ASP A 68 0.16 -11.80 -6.78
N ILE A 69 -0.40 -12.34 -7.88
CA ILE A 69 -0.65 -11.61 -9.11
C ILE A 69 -2.06 -11.92 -9.60
N LYS A 70 -2.93 -10.91 -9.58
CA LYS A 70 -4.32 -10.99 -9.99
C LYS A 70 -4.53 -10.22 -11.29
N ILE A 71 -4.99 -10.90 -12.32
CA ILE A 71 -5.23 -10.33 -13.64
C ILE A 71 -6.69 -10.56 -14.03
N ASP A 72 -7.44 -9.47 -14.18
CA ASP A 72 -8.76 -9.50 -14.79
C ASP A 72 -8.66 -9.28 -16.30
N ARG A 73 -9.42 -10.06 -17.09
CA ARG A 73 -9.38 -10.08 -18.56
C ARG A 73 -10.63 -9.49 -19.21
N HIS A 74 -11.63 -9.16 -18.39
CA HIS A 74 -12.92 -8.70 -18.89
C HIS A 74 -12.86 -7.26 -19.41
N PHE A 75 -13.72 -6.99 -20.37
CA PHE A 75 -13.98 -5.62 -20.83
C PHE A 75 -14.83 -4.86 -19.81
N PRO A 76 -14.81 -3.52 -19.82
CA PRO A 76 -15.65 -2.71 -18.92
C PRO A 76 -17.15 -3.04 -18.99
N GLU A 77 -17.66 -3.32 -20.19
CA GLU A 77 -19.06 -3.66 -20.48
C GLU A 77 -19.51 -5.01 -19.89
N ASP A 78 -18.58 -5.90 -19.59
CA ASP A 78 -18.90 -7.20 -18.98
C ASP A 78 -19.32 -7.06 -17.52
N ASN A 79 -19.10 -5.90 -16.90
CA ASN A 79 -19.43 -5.62 -15.50
C ASN A 79 -18.91 -6.70 -14.52
N SER A 80 -17.74 -7.27 -14.82
CA SER A 80 -17.16 -8.33 -14.01
C SER A 80 -16.90 -7.88 -12.57
N PRO A 81 -17.29 -8.68 -11.56
CA PRO A 81 -16.97 -8.39 -10.16
C PRO A 81 -15.46 -8.46 -9.87
N MET A 82 -14.68 -9.12 -10.77
CA MET A 82 -13.22 -9.23 -10.65
C MET A 82 -12.49 -7.98 -11.15
N ARG A 83 -13.13 -7.22 -12.06
CA ARG A 83 -12.51 -6.05 -12.68
C ARG A 83 -12.44 -4.86 -11.71
N LYS A 84 -11.25 -4.26 -11.54
CA LYS A 84 -11.12 -2.98 -10.80
C LYS A 84 -12.06 -1.92 -11.40
N PRO A 85 -12.79 -1.16 -10.58
CA PRO A 85 -12.63 -0.95 -9.13
C PRO A 85 -13.33 -1.96 -8.22
N ASN A 86 -13.95 -3.02 -8.76
CA ASN A 86 -14.55 -4.08 -7.94
C ASN A 86 -13.47 -4.88 -7.21
N THR A 87 -13.84 -5.46 -6.07
CA THR A 87 -12.92 -6.12 -5.13
C THR A 87 -12.88 -7.64 -5.28
N GLY A 88 -13.56 -8.21 -6.26
CA GLY A 88 -13.73 -9.67 -6.40
C GLY A 88 -12.42 -10.47 -6.49
N MET A 89 -11.36 -9.90 -7.09
CA MET A 89 -10.04 -10.54 -7.10
C MET A 89 -9.36 -10.59 -5.73
N LEU A 90 -9.87 -9.84 -4.74
CA LEU A 90 -9.25 -9.64 -3.44
C LEU A 90 -10.08 -10.19 -2.28
N THR A 91 -11.14 -10.96 -2.55
CA THR A 91 -12.03 -11.54 -1.53
C THR A 91 -11.29 -12.40 -0.52
N GLU A 92 -10.29 -13.16 -0.94
CA GLU A 92 -9.46 -13.97 -0.05
C GLU A 92 -8.69 -13.16 1.00
N TYR A 93 -8.35 -11.90 0.69
CA TYR A 93 -7.71 -10.98 1.62
C TYR A 93 -8.72 -10.27 2.51
N ILE A 94 -9.88 -9.89 1.94
CA ILE A 94 -10.97 -9.22 2.69
C ILE A 94 -11.56 -10.15 3.74
N ASP A 95 -11.76 -11.41 3.38
CA ASP A 95 -12.42 -12.40 4.24
C ASP A 95 -11.48 -13.03 5.27
N ASN A 96 -10.17 -12.78 5.15
CA ASN A 96 -9.17 -13.34 6.07
C ASN A 96 -8.74 -12.30 7.12
N PRO A 97 -9.04 -12.53 8.43
CA PRO A 97 -8.72 -11.59 9.50
C PRO A 97 -7.22 -11.42 9.78
N ASP A 98 -6.37 -12.26 9.17
CA ASP A 98 -4.91 -12.14 9.30
C ASP A 98 -4.36 -10.96 8.48
N TYR A 99 -5.16 -10.36 7.59
CA TYR A 99 -4.78 -9.20 6.79
C TYR A 99 -5.44 -7.92 7.31
N ASP A 100 -4.63 -6.91 7.58
CA ASP A 100 -5.10 -5.56 7.91
C ASP A 100 -5.41 -4.78 6.64
N ILE A 101 -6.65 -4.92 6.14
CA ILE A 101 -7.10 -4.20 4.95
C ILE A 101 -7.16 -2.69 5.20
N ALA A 102 -7.61 -2.26 6.38
CA ALA A 102 -7.70 -0.84 6.72
C ALA A 102 -6.32 -0.15 6.77
N GLY A 103 -5.28 -0.86 7.22
CA GLY A 103 -3.88 -0.44 7.20
C GLY A 103 -3.18 -0.64 5.86
N SER A 104 -3.86 -1.23 4.86
CA SER A 104 -3.31 -1.49 3.54
C SER A 104 -3.35 -0.26 2.62
N TYR A 105 -2.66 -0.36 1.49
CA TYR A 105 -2.58 0.70 0.50
C TYR A 105 -2.79 0.17 -0.91
N VAL A 106 -3.55 0.91 -1.73
CA VAL A 106 -3.56 0.73 -3.18
C VAL A 106 -2.66 1.78 -3.80
N ILE A 107 -1.64 1.33 -4.53
CA ILE A 107 -0.73 2.18 -5.29
C ILE A 107 -1.06 2.00 -6.78
N GLY A 108 -1.35 3.09 -7.48
CA GLY A 108 -1.70 3.05 -8.90
C GLY A 108 -1.56 4.40 -9.57
N ASP A 109 -2.00 4.48 -10.82
CA ASP A 109 -1.93 5.70 -11.63
C ASP A 109 -3.31 6.12 -12.20
N ARG A 110 -4.37 5.37 -11.88
CA ARG A 110 -5.70 5.57 -12.46
C ARG A 110 -6.75 5.83 -11.39
N GLU A 111 -7.86 6.43 -11.86
CA GLU A 111 -9.04 6.64 -11.02
C GLU A 111 -9.62 5.33 -10.48
N THR A 112 -9.58 4.26 -11.28
CA THR A 112 -10.04 2.94 -10.86
C THR A 112 -9.23 2.35 -9.71
N ASP A 113 -7.97 2.76 -9.52
CA ASP A 113 -7.15 2.35 -8.38
C ASP A 113 -7.57 3.10 -7.12
N ALA A 114 -7.89 4.40 -7.23
CA ALA A 114 -8.43 5.18 -6.12
C ALA A 114 -9.79 4.62 -5.65
N GLN A 115 -10.67 4.32 -6.60
CA GLN A 115 -11.98 3.71 -6.33
C GLN A 115 -11.86 2.30 -5.74
N LEU A 116 -10.85 1.51 -6.17
CA LEU A 116 -10.56 0.22 -5.57
C LEU A 116 -10.17 0.37 -4.09
N ALA A 117 -9.33 1.34 -3.76
CA ALA A 117 -8.96 1.61 -2.36
C ALA A 117 -10.19 2.00 -1.51
N GLU A 118 -11.07 2.85 -2.05
CA GLU A 118 -12.32 3.23 -1.39
C GLU A 118 -13.22 2.00 -1.14
N ASN A 119 -13.38 1.15 -2.16
CA ASN A 119 -14.20 -0.07 -2.06
C ASN A 119 -13.61 -1.10 -1.09
N LEU A 120 -12.29 -1.11 -0.91
CA LEU A 120 -11.60 -1.95 0.08
C LEU A 120 -11.62 -1.35 1.50
N GLY A 121 -11.88 -0.05 1.64
CA GLY A 121 -11.76 0.67 2.91
C GLY A 121 -10.31 0.92 3.32
N CYS A 122 -9.38 1.02 2.36
CA CYS A 122 -7.96 1.27 2.59
C CYS A 122 -7.50 2.61 1.97
N LYS A 123 -6.21 2.92 2.07
CA LYS A 123 -5.66 4.18 1.58
C LYS A 123 -5.22 4.08 0.11
N ALA A 124 -5.48 5.13 -0.68
CA ALA A 124 -5.00 5.25 -2.06
C ALA A 124 -3.78 6.16 -2.16
N LEU A 125 -2.73 5.71 -2.86
CA LEU A 125 -1.55 6.50 -3.21
C LEU A 125 -1.44 6.53 -4.74
N ILE A 126 -1.93 7.60 -5.37
CA ILE A 126 -2.09 7.68 -6.82
C ILE A 126 -0.96 8.50 -7.43
N LEU A 127 -0.08 7.83 -8.18
CA LEU A 127 1.04 8.44 -8.88
C LEU A 127 0.59 9.56 -9.82
N GLY A 128 1.29 10.69 -9.77
CA GLY A 128 0.98 11.89 -10.55
C GLY A 128 -0.14 12.77 -9.98
N ARG A 129 -0.98 12.27 -9.08
CA ARG A 129 -1.99 13.08 -8.38
C ARG A 129 -1.31 13.81 -7.21
N ASP A 130 -1.60 15.12 -7.06
CA ASP A 130 -1.04 15.98 -6.00
C ASP A 130 0.49 15.91 -5.90
N SER A 131 1.15 15.75 -7.04
CA SER A 131 2.59 15.54 -7.16
C SER A 131 3.10 14.29 -6.42
N MET A 132 2.27 13.24 -6.31
CA MET A 132 2.66 11.96 -5.74
C MET A 132 3.72 11.30 -6.62
N THR A 133 4.82 10.91 -6.01
CA THR A 133 5.94 10.20 -6.63
C THR A 133 6.25 8.94 -5.85
N TRP A 134 7.07 8.05 -6.41
CA TRP A 134 7.53 6.86 -5.68
C TRP A 134 8.30 7.20 -4.40
N ASP A 135 9.06 8.32 -4.40
CA ASP A 135 9.78 8.78 -3.20
C ASP A 135 8.80 9.17 -2.09
N LYS A 136 7.76 9.94 -2.42
CA LYS A 136 6.71 10.29 -1.45
C LYS A 136 5.93 9.07 -0.97
N ILE A 137 5.66 8.10 -1.86
CA ILE A 137 5.01 6.85 -1.47
C ILE A 137 5.86 6.11 -0.43
N ALA A 138 7.16 5.95 -0.69
CA ALA A 138 8.07 5.30 0.26
C ALA A 138 8.14 6.06 1.59
N GLU A 139 8.20 7.40 1.56
CA GLU A 139 8.15 8.24 2.77
C GLU A 139 6.88 8.02 3.57
N ILE A 140 5.70 8.03 2.92
CA ILE A 140 4.40 7.81 3.57
C ILE A 140 4.33 6.43 4.20
N LEU A 141 4.74 5.39 3.47
CA LEU A 141 4.69 4.01 3.94
C LEU A 141 5.70 3.77 5.07
N PHE A 142 6.91 4.35 4.96
CA PHE A 142 7.95 4.21 5.97
C PHE A 142 7.67 5.05 7.22
N ALA A 143 7.11 6.26 7.05
CA ALA A 143 6.66 7.06 8.17
C ALA A 143 5.60 6.31 8.99
N GLY A 144 4.74 5.52 8.32
CA GLY A 144 3.69 4.75 8.93
C GLY A 144 2.81 5.63 9.84
N GLU A 145 1.97 5.05 10.62
CA GLU A 145 1.51 5.68 11.84
C GLU A 145 2.55 5.40 12.93
N ARG A 146 3.53 6.31 13.11
CA ARG A 146 4.52 6.22 14.18
C ARG A 146 3.85 6.48 15.53
N LYS A 147 2.90 5.61 15.85
CA LYS A 147 2.14 5.61 17.09
C LYS A 147 2.49 4.39 17.90
N ALA A 148 2.56 4.56 19.20
CA ALA A 148 2.71 3.47 20.14
C ALA A 148 1.70 3.63 21.28
N GLU A 149 1.06 2.54 21.66
CA GLU A 149 0.19 2.48 22.83
C GLU A 149 0.70 1.38 23.77
N VAL A 150 0.91 1.73 25.01
CA VAL A 150 1.36 0.79 26.04
C VAL A 150 0.47 0.97 27.26
N ARG A 151 -0.18 -0.11 27.68
CA ARG A 151 -0.91 -0.14 28.95
C ARG A 151 -0.29 -1.19 29.88
N ARG A 152 0.01 -0.76 31.08
CA ARG A 152 0.54 -1.64 32.15
C ARG A 152 -0.20 -1.36 33.44
N THR A 153 -0.89 -2.36 33.97
CA THR A 153 -1.57 -2.31 35.27
C THR A 153 -0.91 -3.28 36.24
N THR A 154 -0.58 -2.81 37.40
CA THR A 154 -0.11 -3.61 38.53
C THR A 154 -0.99 -3.33 39.76
N HIS A 155 -0.71 -3.94 40.93
CA HIS A 155 -1.43 -3.65 42.17
C HIS A 155 -1.24 -2.21 42.66
N GLU A 156 -0.14 -1.54 42.25
CA GLU A 156 0.26 -0.23 42.76
C GLU A 156 0.23 0.86 41.67
N THR A 157 0.19 0.49 40.40
CA THR A 157 0.28 1.44 39.30
C THR A 157 -0.63 1.04 38.15
N ASP A 158 -1.28 2.02 37.52
CA ASP A 158 -1.97 1.90 36.23
C ASP A 158 -1.38 2.95 35.29
N ILE A 159 -0.71 2.48 34.24
CA ILE A 159 0.02 3.32 33.29
C ILE A 159 -0.60 3.10 31.91
N ASP A 160 -1.07 4.18 31.29
CA ASP A 160 -1.54 4.24 29.89
C ASP A 160 -0.71 5.29 29.17
N ILE A 161 0.03 4.88 28.14
CA ILE A 161 0.87 5.77 27.34
C ILE A 161 0.44 5.63 25.88
N ARG A 162 0.12 6.74 25.26
CA ARG A 162 -0.14 6.87 23.82
C ARG A 162 0.83 7.89 23.26
N LEU A 163 1.64 7.45 22.33
CA LEU A 163 2.64 8.29 21.66
C LEU A 163 2.35 8.36 20.16
N ASN A 164 2.37 9.56 19.63
CA ASN A 164 2.38 9.81 18.19
C ASN A 164 3.57 10.71 17.85
N ILE A 165 4.60 10.14 17.22
CA ILE A 165 5.83 10.88 16.88
C ILE A 165 5.58 11.91 15.77
N ASP A 166 4.54 11.71 14.94
CA ASP A 166 4.11 12.64 13.89
C ASP A 166 3.01 13.60 14.37
N GLY A 167 2.84 13.73 15.68
CA GLY A 167 1.84 14.57 16.32
C GLY A 167 2.15 16.06 16.20
N SER A 168 1.23 16.88 16.69
CA SER A 168 1.31 18.35 16.68
C SER A 168 2.08 18.94 17.88
N GLY A 169 2.74 18.11 18.71
CA GLY A 169 3.37 18.54 19.96
C GLY A 169 2.40 18.80 21.11
N ASN A 170 1.12 18.41 20.97
CA ASN A 170 0.16 18.51 22.05
C ASN A 170 0.33 17.34 23.03
N CYS A 171 0.54 17.66 24.30
CA CYS A 171 0.71 16.67 25.36
C CYS A 171 -0.43 16.75 26.39
N ASP A 172 -0.97 15.62 26.81
CA ASP A 172 -1.84 15.49 28.00
C ASP A 172 -1.21 14.46 28.91
N ILE A 173 -0.49 14.91 29.93
CA ILE A 173 0.32 14.09 30.82
C ILE A 173 -0.17 14.26 32.24
N LYS A 174 -0.48 13.15 32.92
CA LYS A 174 -1.00 13.11 34.27
C LYS A 174 -0.39 11.92 35.01
N THR A 175 0.77 12.11 35.60
CA THR A 175 1.44 11.08 36.43
C THR A 175 1.11 11.22 37.92
N GLY A 176 0.49 12.32 38.32
CA GLY A 176 0.25 12.67 39.72
C GLY A 176 1.43 13.38 40.39
N LEU A 177 2.54 13.58 39.68
CA LEU A 177 3.72 14.29 40.15
C LEU A 177 4.03 15.44 39.19
N GLY A 178 3.69 16.67 39.54
CA GLY A 178 3.77 17.83 38.63
C GLY A 178 5.17 18.09 38.06
N PHE A 179 6.25 17.78 38.79
CA PHE A 179 7.60 17.84 38.24
C PHE A 179 7.84 16.83 37.15
N PHE A 180 7.33 15.60 37.32
CA PHE A 180 7.47 14.54 36.32
C PHE A 180 6.61 14.80 35.08
N ASP A 181 5.39 15.34 35.28
CA ASP A 181 4.52 15.79 34.20
C ASP A 181 5.25 16.81 33.33
N HIS A 182 5.87 17.83 33.94
CA HIS A 182 6.64 18.85 33.23
C HIS A 182 7.84 18.27 32.46
N MET A 183 8.55 17.32 33.02
CA MET A 183 9.70 16.67 32.34
C MET A 183 9.27 15.88 31.11
N LEU A 184 8.16 15.15 31.21
CA LEU A 184 7.60 14.40 30.07
C LEU A 184 7.05 15.32 28.97
N GLU A 185 6.46 16.46 29.32
CA GLU A 185 6.03 17.49 28.34
C GLU A 185 7.17 18.02 27.49
N GLN A 186 8.40 18.08 28.02
CA GLN A 186 9.57 18.53 27.27
C GLN A 186 10.02 17.49 26.21
N ILE A 187 9.65 16.20 26.40
CA ILE A 187 9.95 15.12 25.47
C ILE A 187 8.89 15.05 24.37
N GLY A 188 7.65 15.39 24.70
CA GLY A 188 6.50 15.31 23.80
C GLY A 188 6.32 16.52 22.87
N LYS A 189 7.14 17.56 23.01
CA LYS A 189 7.18 18.74 22.14
C LYS A 189 8.21 18.58 21.04
#